data_612ab622cbc5cf3170d7f8dc53c9db9a
#
_entry.id   612ab622cbc5cf3170d7f8dc53c9db9a
#
_cell.length_a   1.000
_cell.length_b   1.000
_cell.length_c   1.000
_cell.angle_alpha   90.00
_cell.angle_beta   90.00
_cell.angle_gamma   90.00
#
_symmetry.space_group_name_H-M   'P 1'
#
loop_
_entity.id
_entity.type
_entity.pdbx_description
1 polymer ?
#
loop_
_entity_poly.entity_id
_entity_poly.type
_entity_poly.pdbx_seq_one_letter_code
_entity_poly.pdbx_strand_id
1 'polypeptide(L)'
;TPGKLVTLRDVGHTFTGDTWLFRLLNADLRPDRVYALVGPSGSGKSTLLSILAGWVKPSEGSIQRLNIGKTSWVFQNPIGVARRSVIDHVMLPYLARGLDVPQAEACARELLAQFGLAERASSEYRELSGGEAQRLMLARGVASGADLLLVDEPTAQLDVHTADTVNARLGALSRQGMIVVVATHDHRTRDAATDVIDLEDYQ
;
A
#
# COMPACT_ATOMS: atom_id res chain seq x y z
N THR A 1 16.06 12.50 15.67
CA THR A 1 15.52 12.88 14.34
C THR A 1 14.01 12.82 14.43
N PRO A 2 13.25 13.85 14.03
CA PRO A 2 11.80 13.78 14.01
C PRO A 2 11.36 12.58 13.14
N GLY A 3 10.35 11.82 13.64
CA GLY A 3 9.84 10.64 12.96
C GLY A 3 9.16 10.97 11.63
N LYS A 4 8.84 9.95 10.84
CA LYS A 4 8.01 10.09 9.63
C LYS A 4 6.59 10.48 10.04
N LEU A 5 5.97 11.40 9.30
CA LEU A 5 4.61 11.87 9.56
C LEU A 5 3.95 12.37 8.28
N VAL A 6 2.71 11.97 8.07
CA VAL A 6 1.82 12.60 7.08
C VAL A 6 0.64 13.21 7.85
N THR A 7 0.46 14.52 7.70
CA THR A 7 -0.57 15.27 8.41
C THR A 7 -1.61 15.78 7.41
N LEU A 8 -2.87 15.46 7.63
CA LEU A 8 -4.02 16.01 6.90
C LEU A 8 -4.75 16.99 7.81
N ARG A 9 -5.08 18.17 7.30
CA ARG A 9 -5.84 19.21 8.00
C ARG A 9 -6.95 19.73 7.11
N ASP A 10 -8.19 19.48 7.55
CA ASP A 10 -9.44 19.90 6.91
C ASP A 10 -9.49 19.51 5.42
N VAL A 11 -8.93 18.34 5.10
CA VAL A 11 -8.82 17.85 3.72
C VAL A 11 -10.18 17.47 3.17
N GLY A 12 -10.53 18.04 2.03
CA GLY A 12 -11.72 17.70 1.26
C GLY A 12 -11.46 17.69 -0.23
N HIS A 13 -12.28 16.92 -0.96
CA HIS A 13 -12.18 16.85 -2.41
C HIS A 13 -13.52 16.76 -3.10
N THR A 14 -13.61 17.45 -4.21
CA THR A 14 -14.72 17.42 -5.15
C THR A 14 -14.19 17.48 -6.58
N PHE A 15 -14.87 16.81 -7.51
CA PHE A 15 -14.53 16.90 -8.94
C PHE A 15 -15.35 17.95 -9.67
N THR A 16 -16.56 18.26 -9.19
CA THR A 16 -17.51 19.15 -9.87
C THR A 16 -17.68 20.48 -9.18
N GLY A 17 -17.25 20.61 -7.92
CA GLY A 17 -17.50 21.77 -7.07
C GLY A 17 -18.82 21.71 -6.31
N ASP A 18 -19.81 20.95 -6.77
CA ASP A 18 -21.15 20.90 -6.20
C ASP A 18 -21.35 19.71 -5.25
N THR A 19 -20.67 18.59 -5.55
CA THR A 19 -20.78 17.36 -4.76
C THR A 19 -19.42 16.97 -4.18
N TRP A 20 -19.35 16.92 -2.87
CA TRP A 20 -18.15 16.54 -2.15
C TRP A 20 -18.06 15.02 -1.99
N LEU A 21 -16.88 14.47 -2.17
CA LEU A 21 -16.59 13.08 -1.82
C LEU A 21 -16.39 12.93 -0.31
N PHE A 22 -15.60 13.82 0.26
CA PHE A 22 -15.36 13.95 1.71
C PHE A 22 -14.87 15.36 2.00
N ARG A 23 -15.05 15.82 3.24
CA ARG A 23 -14.63 17.14 3.72
C ARG A 23 -14.14 17.08 5.16
N LEU A 24 -13.36 18.10 5.53
CA LEU A 24 -12.87 18.32 6.90
C LEU A 24 -12.14 17.10 7.50
N LEU A 25 -11.50 16.30 6.66
CA LEU A 25 -10.76 15.13 7.09
C LEU A 25 -9.46 15.57 7.77
N ASN A 26 -9.31 15.17 9.03
CA ASN A 26 -8.13 15.42 9.85
C ASN A 26 -7.53 14.09 10.28
N ALA A 27 -6.24 13.88 10.01
CA ALA A 27 -5.53 12.68 10.42
C ALA A 27 -4.01 12.93 10.52
N ASP A 28 -3.37 12.22 11.43
CA ASP A 28 -1.92 12.13 11.56
C ASP A 28 -1.50 10.67 11.33
N LEU A 29 -0.86 10.41 10.18
CA LEU A 29 -0.38 9.08 9.81
C LEU A 29 1.07 8.91 10.21
N ARG A 30 1.36 7.89 11.02
CA ARG A 30 2.68 7.63 11.61
C ARG A 30 3.10 6.17 11.40
N PRO A 31 4.40 5.85 11.49
CA PRO A 31 4.86 4.47 11.61
C PRO A 31 4.26 3.78 12.86
N ASP A 32 4.46 2.47 12.94
CA ASP A 32 3.90 1.57 13.96
C ASP A 32 2.36 1.40 13.90
N ARG A 33 1.73 1.95 12.87
CA ARG A 33 0.29 1.88 12.67
C ARG A 33 -0.06 1.47 11.25
N VAL A 34 -1.14 0.71 11.12
CA VAL A 34 -1.81 0.40 9.85
C VAL A 34 -3.15 1.11 9.87
N TYR A 35 -3.38 1.97 8.90
CA TYR A 35 -4.62 2.73 8.74
C TYR A 35 -5.50 2.04 7.70
N ALA A 36 -6.64 1.51 8.11
CA ALA A 36 -7.66 1.03 7.19
C ALA A 36 -8.52 2.20 6.73
N LEU A 37 -8.52 2.44 5.43
CA LEU A 37 -9.39 3.41 4.78
C LEU A 37 -10.63 2.68 4.28
N VAL A 38 -11.78 2.97 4.88
CA VAL A 38 -13.04 2.31 4.58
C VAL A 38 -14.09 3.30 4.11
N GLY A 39 -15.19 2.79 3.61
CA GLY A 39 -16.32 3.54 3.09
C GLY A 39 -16.93 2.85 1.88
N PRO A 40 -18.16 3.19 1.50
CA PRO A 40 -18.83 2.57 0.36
C PRO A 40 -18.11 2.86 -0.97
N SER A 41 -18.49 2.12 -2.01
CA SER A 41 -18.02 2.41 -3.37
C SER A 41 -18.37 3.85 -3.75
N GLY A 42 -17.41 4.57 -4.30
CA GLY A 42 -17.58 5.97 -4.68
C GLY A 42 -17.40 6.98 -3.53
N SER A 43 -17.07 6.55 -2.31
CA SER A 43 -16.83 7.46 -1.18
C SER A 43 -15.54 8.28 -1.29
N GLY A 44 -14.68 7.95 -2.26
CA GLY A 44 -13.43 8.68 -2.49
C GLY A 44 -12.16 8.02 -1.94
N LYS A 45 -12.20 6.71 -1.58
CA LYS A 45 -11.01 6.00 -1.08
C LYS A 45 -9.81 6.11 -2.02
N SER A 46 -9.98 5.77 -3.30
CA SER A 46 -8.90 5.87 -4.30
C SER A 46 -8.47 7.32 -4.53
N THR A 47 -9.37 8.28 -4.40
CA THR A 47 -9.06 9.70 -4.48
C THR A 47 -8.20 10.14 -3.30
N LEU A 48 -8.52 9.69 -2.09
CA LEU A 48 -7.70 9.99 -0.92
C LEU A 48 -6.32 9.33 -1.02
N LEU A 49 -6.23 8.09 -1.53
CA LEU A 49 -4.93 7.46 -1.84
C LEU A 49 -4.13 8.30 -2.86
N SER A 50 -4.78 8.83 -3.91
CA SER A 50 -4.13 9.72 -4.89
C SER A 50 -3.61 11.02 -4.26
N ILE A 51 -4.35 11.59 -3.31
CA ILE A 51 -3.93 12.77 -2.54
C ILE A 51 -2.74 12.41 -1.64
N LEU A 52 -2.79 11.29 -0.95
CA LEU A 52 -1.68 10.79 -0.14
C LEU A 52 -0.43 10.50 -0.98
N ALA A 53 -0.59 10.00 -2.20
CA ALA A 53 0.50 9.79 -3.15
C ALA A 53 1.09 11.10 -3.71
N GLY A 54 0.37 12.22 -3.57
CA GLY A 54 0.76 13.51 -4.12
C GLY A 54 0.44 13.68 -5.62
N TRP A 55 -0.41 12.81 -6.17
CA TRP A 55 -0.82 12.87 -7.58
C TRP A 55 -1.98 13.85 -7.80
N VAL A 56 -2.82 14.00 -6.79
CA VAL A 56 -3.98 14.91 -6.79
C VAL A 56 -3.83 15.88 -5.63
N LYS A 57 -4.11 17.15 -5.88
CA LYS A 57 -4.24 18.15 -4.82
C LYS A 57 -5.66 18.08 -4.24
N PRO A 58 -5.81 18.19 -2.91
CA PRO A 58 -7.14 18.32 -2.31
C PRO A 58 -7.80 19.63 -2.79
N SER A 59 -9.14 19.63 -2.87
CA SER A 59 -9.92 20.82 -3.23
C SER A 59 -9.94 21.83 -2.09
N GLU A 60 -9.87 21.36 -0.84
CA GLU A 60 -9.71 22.17 0.36
C GLU A 60 -8.77 21.51 1.36
N GLY A 61 -8.30 22.30 2.33
CA GLY A 61 -7.39 21.83 3.36
C GLY A 61 -5.94 21.69 2.89
N SER A 62 -5.15 21.00 3.68
CA SER A 62 -3.72 20.81 3.40
C SER A 62 -3.19 19.44 3.81
N ILE A 63 -2.16 19.00 3.12
CA ILE A 63 -1.41 17.80 3.46
C ILE A 63 0.08 18.16 3.61
N GLN A 64 0.67 17.74 4.72
CA GLN A 64 2.09 17.92 4.99
C GLN A 64 2.76 16.56 5.14
N ARG A 65 3.97 16.45 4.62
CA ARG A 65 4.80 15.23 4.66
C ARG A 65 6.14 15.56 5.31
N LEU A 66 6.40 14.97 6.47
CA LEU A 66 7.66 15.11 7.19
C LEU A 66 8.45 13.81 7.04
N ASN A 67 9.68 13.89 6.54
CA ASN A 67 10.58 12.75 6.33
C ASN A 67 9.98 11.62 5.48
N ILE A 68 9.13 11.97 4.52
CA ILE A 68 8.58 11.06 3.50
C ILE A 68 9.31 11.32 2.19
N GLY A 69 10.34 10.55 1.91
CA GLY A 69 11.12 10.64 0.67
C GLY A 69 10.53 9.80 -0.47
N LYS A 70 9.86 8.70 -0.14
CA LYS A 70 9.32 7.78 -1.13
C LYS A 70 7.96 7.24 -0.75
N THR A 71 7.03 7.32 -1.69
CA THR A 71 5.71 6.70 -1.59
C THR A 71 5.60 5.58 -2.64
N SER A 72 5.05 4.44 -2.25
CA SER A 72 4.71 3.34 -3.15
C SER A 72 3.23 3.05 -3.08
N TRP A 73 2.63 2.77 -4.23
CA TRP A 73 1.20 2.42 -4.31
C TRP A 73 1.05 1.05 -4.97
N VAL A 74 0.42 0.13 -4.25
CA VAL A 74 0.03 -1.19 -4.73
C VAL A 74 -1.43 -1.13 -5.11
N PHE A 75 -1.73 -1.21 -6.40
CA PHE A 75 -3.08 -1.13 -6.95
C PHE A 75 -3.85 -2.44 -6.76
N GLN A 76 -5.17 -2.34 -6.75
CA GLN A 76 -6.09 -3.49 -6.65
C GLN A 76 -5.84 -4.52 -7.76
N ASN A 77 -5.65 -4.05 -8.99
CA ASN A 77 -5.34 -4.92 -10.12
C ASN A 77 -3.82 -5.04 -10.27
N PRO A 78 -3.24 -6.22 -10.06
CA PRO A 78 -1.81 -6.40 -10.17
C PRO A 78 -1.35 -6.22 -11.62
N ILE A 79 -0.30 -5.42 -11.82
CA ILE A 79 0.30 -5.17 -13.14
C ILE A 79 1.77 -5.56 -13.10
N GLY A 80 2.11 -6.63 -13.79
CA GLY A 80 3.47 -7.09 -13.96
C GLY A 80 3.85 -7.25 -15.44
N VAL A 81 5.13 -7.52 -15.69
CA VAL A 81 5.64 -7.79 -17.02
C VAL A 81 5.49 -9.28 -17.32
N ALA A 82 4.66 -9.65 -18.29
CA ALA A 82 4.17 -11.01 -18.52
C ALA A 82 5.27 -12.09 -18.55
N ARG A 83 6.39 -11.83 -19.25
CA ARG A 83 7.50 -12.79 -19.41
C ARG A 83 8.68 -12.56 -18.46
N ARG A 84 8.57 -11.60 -17.54
CA ARG A 84 9.59 -11.38 -16.51
C ARG A 84 9.38 -12.36 -15.37
N SER A 85 10.47 -12.89 -14.81
CA SER A 85 10.39 -13.76 -13.66
C SER A 85 9.85 -13.05 -12.41
N VAL A 86 9.24 -13.79 -11.53
CA VAL A 86 8.72 -13.31 -10.25
C VAL A 86 9.82 -12.63 -9.43
N ILE A 87 10.99 -13.28 -9.34
CA ILE A 87 12.12 -12.73 -8.59
C ILE A 87 12.62 -11.41 -9.17
N ASP A 88 12.66 -11.25 -10.50
CA ASP A 88 13.13 -10.02 -11.13
C ASP A 88 12.22 -8.83 -10.83
N HIS A 89 10.91 -9.04 -10.64
CA HIS A 89 10.00 -7.98 -10.23
C HIS A 89 10.37 -7.40 -8.86
N VAL A 90 10.91 -8.23 -7.97
CA VAL A 90 11.29 -7.83 -6.61
C VAL A 90 12.75 -7.39 -6.54
N MET A 91 13.64 -7.95 -7.38
CA MET A 91 15.04 -7.53 -7.46
C MET A 91 15.19 -6.10 -7.98
N LEU A 92 14.42 -5.71 -9.01
CA LEU A 92 14.55 -4.39 -9.64
C LEU A 92 14.48 -3.22 -8.66
N PRO A 93 13.52 -3.15 -7.72
CA PRO A 93 13.51 -2.12 -6.70
C PRO A 93 14.77 -2.10 -5.82
N TYR A 94 15.32 -3.26 -5.46
CA TYR A 94 16.56 -3.34 -4.68
C TYR A 94 17.76 -2.84 -5.48
N LEU A 95 17.88 -3.22 -6.75
CA LEU A 95 18.91 -2.72 -7.65
C LEU A 95 18.81 -1.19 -7.82
N ALA A 96 17.59 -0.67 -7.97
CA ALA A 96 17.35 0.77 -8.06
C ALA A 96 17.74 1.54 -6.77
N ARG A 97 17.83 0.85 -5.64
CA ARG A 97 18.31 1.39 -4.35
C ARG A 97 19.83 1.24 -4.18
N GLY A 98 20.53 0.70 -5.18
CA GLY A 98 21.98 0.59 -5.20
C GLY A 98 22.55 -0.73 -4.64
N LEU A 99 21.72 -1.75 -4.39
CA LEU A 99 22.23 -3.08 -4.04
C LEU A 99 22.87 -3.70 -5.29
N ASP A 100 23.92 -4.49 -5.08
CA ASP A 100 24.46 -5.35 -6.15
C ASP A 100 23.53 -6.54 -6.45
N VAL A 101 23.78 -7.25 -7.55
CA VAL A 101 22.91 -8.35 -7.99
C VAL A 101 22.80 -9.47 -6.94
N PRO A 102 23.89 -9.98 -6.33
CA PRO A 102 23.79 -10.99 -5.28
C PRO A 102 23.00 -10.54 -4.06
N GLN A 103 23.19 -9.30 -3.61
CA GLN A 103 22.45 -8.71 -2.49
C GLN A 103 20.97 -8.56 -2.82
N ALA A 104 20.64 -8.03 -4.00
CA ALA A 104 19.27 -7.86 -4.47
C ALA A 104 18.56 -9.21 -4.60
N GLU A 105 19.23 -10.23 -5.10
CA GLU A 105 18.67 -11.58 -5.20
C GLU A 105 18.38 -12.17 -3.82
N ALA A 106 19.32 -12.10 -2.88
CA ALA A 106 19.14 -12.60 -1.52
C ALA A 106 17.94 -11.92 -0.83
N CYS A 107 17.87 -10.58 -0.87
CA CYS A 107 16.75 -9.83 -0.31
C CYS A 107 15.42 -10.16 -1.00
N ALA A 108 15.41 -10.32 -2.31
CA ALA A 108 14.22 -10.66 -3.06
C ALA A 108 13.69 -12.06 -2.71
N ARG A 109 14.57 -13.06 -2.58
CA ARG A 109 14.19 -14.43 -2.16
C ARG A 109 13.60 -14.45 -0.76
N GLU A 110 14.22 -13.76 0.19
CA GLU A 110 13.71 -13.64 1.54
C GLU A 110 12.31 -13.00 1.55
N LEU A 111 12.14 -11.90 0.83
CA LEU A 111 10.87 -11.19 0.76
C LEU A 111 9.78 -12.03 0.07
N LEU A 112 10.09 -12.72 -1.01
CA LEU A 112 9.17 -13.64 -1.68
C LEU A 112 8.73 -14.77 -0.74
N ALA A 113 9.65 -15.34 0.05
CA ALA A 113 9.29 -16.34 1.05
C ALA A 113 8.32 -15.77 2.10
N GLN A 114 8.53 -14.54 2.53
CA GLN A 114 7.64 -13.86 3.46
C GLN A 114 6.22 -13.66 2.92
N PHE A 115 6.05 -13.56 1.61
CA PHE A 115 4.76 -13.46 0.93
C PHE A 115 4.26 -14.80 0.36
N GLY A 116 4.90 -15.93 0.73
CA GLY A 116 4.49 -17.27 0.30
C GLY A 116 4.69 -17.52 -1.20
N LEU A 117 5.73 -16.93 -1.80
CA LEU A 117 6.05 -17.01 -3.23
C LEU A 117 7.43 -17.62 -3.51
N ALA A 118 8.08 -18.27 -2.50
CA ALA A 118 9.40 -18.83 -2.65
C ALA A 118 9.49 -19.80 -3.83
N GLU A 119 8.53 -20.73 -3.95
CA GLU A 119 8.48 -21.76 -5.01
C GLU A 119 8.17 -21.17 -6.40
N ARG A 120 7.70 -19.91 -6.45
CA ARG A 120 7.35 -19.20 -7.68
C ARG A 120 8.46 -18.28 -8.18
N ALA A 121 9.59 -18.19 -7.49
CA ALA A 121 10.64 -17.22 -7.78
C ALA A 121 11.10 -17.23 -9.26
N SER A 122 11.23 -18.41 -9.87
CA SER A 122 11.65 -18.58 -11.27
C SER A 122 10.49 -18.62 -12.27
N SER A 123 9.22 -18.62 -11.83
CA SER A 123 8.06 -18.59 -12.71
C SER A 123 7.95 -17.25 -13.43
N GLU A 124 7.37 -17.24 -14.62
CA GLU A 124 7.02 -15.98 -15.29
C GLU A 124 5.77 -15.38 -14.65
N TYR A 125 5.66 -14.05 -14.65
CA TYR A 125 4.50 -13.34 -14.08
C TYR A 125 3.15 -13.85 -14.62
N ARG A 126 3.08 -14.14 -15.93
CA ARG A 126 1.85 -14.63 -16.58
C ARG A 126 1.38 -16.00 -16.09
N GLU A 127 2.23 -16.75 -15.38
CA GLU A 127 1.92 -18.08 -14.83
C GLU A 127 1.28 -18.00 -13.43
N LEU A 128 1.25 -16.80 -12.84
CA LEU A 128 0.73 -16.58 -11.50
C LEU A 128 -0.82 -16.57 -11.48
N SER A 129 -1.40 -17.10 -10.41
CA SER A 129 -2.79 -16.82 -10.08
C SER A 129 -2.99 -15.35 -9.70
N GLY A 130 -4.24 -14.87 -9.68
CA GLY A 130 -4.54 -13.50 -9.27
C GLY A 130 -4.03 -13.18 -7.86
N GLY A 131 -4.20 -14.10 -6.91
CA GLY A 131 -3.72 -13.94 -5.55
C GLY A 131 -2.18 -13.96 -5.45
N GLU A 132 -1.50 -14.81 -6.23
CA GLU A 132 -0.03 -14.82 -6.32
C GLU A 132 0.48 -13.51 -6.92
N ALA A 133 -0.15 -13.02 -7.98
CA ALA A 133 0.20 -11.74 -8.62
C ALA A 133 0.00 -10.57 -7.64
N GLN A 134 -1.08 -10.56 -6.86
CA GLN A 134 -1.31 -9.53 -5.85
C GLN A 134 -0.23 -9.54 -4.77
N ARG A 135 0.13 -10.70 -4.25
CA ARG A 135 1.22 -10.84 -3.26
C ARG A 135 2.57 -10.42 -3.82
N LEU A 136 2.84 -10.71 -5.11
CA LEU A 136 4.04 -10.24 -5.78
C LEU A 136 4.09 -8.70 -5.86
N MET A 137 2.97 -8.05 -6.17
CA MET A 137 2.93 -6.58 -6.22
C MET A 137 3.14 -5.96 -4.83
N LEU A 138 2.63 -6.58 -3.76
CA LEU A 138 2.92 -6.18 -2.38
C LEU A 138 4.42 -6.31 -2.07
N ALA A 139 5.03 -7.46 -2.38
CA ALA A 139 6.46 -7.68 -2.21
C ALA A 139 7.30 -6.64 -2.97
N ARG A 140 6.94 -6.34 -4.22
CA ARG A 140 7.59 -5.29 -5.03
C ARG A 140 7.46 -3.91 -4.38
N GLY A 141 6.28 -3.56 -3.87
CA GLY A 141 6.03 -2.31 -3.15
C GLY A 141 6.93 -2.18 -1.92
N VAL A 142 7.06 -3.24 -1.14
CA VAL A 142 7.95 -3.31 0.03
C VAL A 142 9.42 -3.17 -0.37
N ALA A 143 9.87 -3.92 -1.39
CA ALA A 143 11.25 -3.88 -1.90
C ALA A 143 11.65 -2.46 -2.35
N SER A 144 10.68 -1.63 -2.73
CA SER A 144 10.94 -0.24 -3.11
C SER A 144 11.55 0.59 -1.98
N GLY A 145 11.41 0.18 -0.72
CA GLY A 145 11.89 0.93 0.45
C GLY A 145 11.09 2.20 0.69
N ALA A 146 9.79 2.17 0.46
CA ALA A 146 8.90 3.31 0.65
C ALA A 146 8.80 3.72 2.13
N ASP A 147 8.64 5.01 2.38
CA ASP A 147 8.32 5.56 3.70
C ASP A 147 6.80 5.51 3.94
N LEU A 148 6.03 5.65 2.86
CA LEU A 148 4.58 5.55 2.83
C LEU A 148 4.16 4.48 1.81
N LEU A 149 3.51 3.42 2.29
CA LEU A 149 2.94 2.37 1.47
C LEU A 149 1.42 2.52 1.42
N LEU A 150 0.91 2.75 0.23
CA LEU A 150 -0.52 2.80 -0.08
C LEU A 150 -0.92 1.47 -0.74
N VAL A 151 -1.96 0.85 -0.23
CA VAL A 151 -2.41 -0.45 -0.72
C VAL A 151 -3.91 -0.40 -0.98
N ASP A 152 -4.31 -0.79 -2.17
CA ASP A 152 -5.71 -0.83 -2.57
C ASP A 152 -6.19 -2.29 -2.65
N GLU A 153 -7.15 -2.66 -1.80
CA GLU A 153 -7.80 -3.98 -1.73
C GLU A 153 -6.81 -5.18 -1.74
N PRO A 154 -5.87 -5.27 -0.78
CA PRO A 154 -4.79 -6.26 -0.83
C PRO A 154 -5.26 -7.72 -0.71
N THR A 155 -6.47 -7.95 -0.21
CA THR A 155 -7.01 -9.29 0.12
C THR A 155 -8.17 -9.72 -0.77
N ALA A 156 -8.61 -8.88 -1.72
CA ALA A 156 -9.80 -9.12 -2.53
C ALA A 156 -9.80 -10.44 -3.34
N GLN A 157 -8.63 -10.98 -3.67
CA GLN A 157 -8.47 -12.21 -4.45
C GLN A 157 -7.83 -13.35 -3.65
N LEU A 158 -7.79 -13.23 -2.32
CA LEU A 158 -7.11 -14.18 -1.44
C LEU A 158 -8.11 -15.02 -0.65
N ASP A 159 -7.73 -16.28 -0.39
CA ASP A 159 -8.40 -17.07 0.63
C ASP A 159 -8.14 -16.49 2.04
N VAL A 160 -8.94 -16.92 3.00
CA VAL A 160 -8.92 -16.41 4.38
C VAL A 160 -7.52 -16.47 5.01
N HIS A 161 -6.88 -17.63 4.91
CA HIS A 161 -5.57 -17.86 5.56
C HIS A 161 -4.47 -16.98 4.94
N THR A 162 -4.49 -16.87 3.61
CA THR A 162 -3.54 -16.01 2.88
C THR A 162 -3.80 -14.54 3.18
N ALA A 163 -5.07 -14.12 3.28
CA ALA A 163 -5.44 -12.76 3.67
C ALA A 163 -4.92 -12.39 5.06
N ASP A 164 -5.07 -13.28 6.05
CA ASP A 164 -4.57 -13.08 7.41
C ASP A 164 -3.04 -12.96 7.42
N THR A 165 -2.35 -13.77 6.61
CA THR A 165 -0.89 -13.68 6.46
C THR A 165 -0.46 -12.33 5.88
N VAL A 166 -1.14 -11.84 4.86
CA VAL A 166 -0.87 -10.52 4.26
C VAL A 166 -1.10 -9.41 5.26
N ASN A 167 -2.21 -9.44 6.00
CA ASN A 167 -2.53 -8.44 7.02
C ASN A 167 -1.47 -8.41 8.14
N ALA A 168 -1.02 -9.58 8.61
CA ALA A 168 0.06 -9.68 9.60
C ALA A 168 1.38 -9.08 9.07
N ARG A 169 1.67 -9.26 7.76
CA ARG A 169 2.85 -8.66 7.12
C ARG A 169 2.76 -7.14 7.04
N LEU A 170 1.63 -6.59 6.66
CA LEU A 170 1.41 -5.14 6.64
C LEU A 170 1.63 -4.53 8.04
N GLY A 171 1.15 -5.20 9.09
CA GLY A 171 1.42 -4.83 10.48
C GLY A 171 2.90 -4.90 10.86
N ALA A 172 3.64 -5.91 10.39
CA ALA A 172 5.08 -6.01 10.62
C ALA A 172 5.86 -4.87 9.95
N LEU A 173 5.47 -4.50 8.72
CA LEU A 173 6.09 -3.40 7.98
C LEU A 173 5.92 -2.05 8.68
N SER A 174 4.74 -1.79 9.24
CA SER A 174 4.50 -0.55 9.99
C SER A 174 5.45 -0.44 11.19
N ARG A 175 5.66 -1.53 11.93
CA ARG A 175 6.61 -1.61 13.06
C ARG A 175 8.08 -1.44 12.64
N GLN A 176 8.39 -1.63 11.36
CA GLN A 176 9.72 -1.37 10.80
C GLN A 176 9.91 0.09 10.34
N GLY A 177 9.00 0.97 10.68
CA GLY A 177 9.10 2.41 10.41
C GLY A 177 8.47 2.84 9.09
N MET A 178 7.63 2.01 8.46
CA MET A 178 6.82 2.35 7.29
C MET A 178 5.45 2.85 7.74
N ILE A 179 4.91 3.90 7.12
CA ILE A 179 3.51 4.27 7.25
C ILE A 179 2.71 3.43 6.26
N VAL A 180 1.69 2.73 6.73
CA VAL A 180 0.87 1.83 5.89
C VAL A 180 -0.57 2.30 5.89
N VAL A 181 -1.13 2.55 4.71
CA VAL A 181 -2.55 2.90 4.49
C VAL A 181 -3.16 1.88 3.54
N VAL A 182 -4.24 1.24 3.96
CA VAL A 182 -4.91 0.17 3.23
C VAL A 182 -6.36 0.56 2.98
N ALA A 183 -6.72 0.78 1.71
CA ALA A 183 -8.13 0.91 1.33
C ALA A 183 -8.73 -0.49 1.20
N THR A 184 -9.86 -0.75 1.86
CA THR A 184 -10.46 -2.08 1.87
C THR A 184 -11.96 -2.08 2.12
N HIS A 185 -12.64 -3.08 1.58
CA HIS A 185 -14.00 -3.50 1.94
C HIS A 185 -14.02 -4.75 2.82
N ASP A 186 -12.87 -5.40 3.01
CA ASP A 186 -12.73 -6.62 3.81
C ASP A 186 -12.70 -6.28 5.30
N HIS A 187 -13.69 -6.79 6.04
CA HIS A 187 -13.78 -6.60 7.50
C HIS A 187 -12.55 -7.14 8.24
N ARG A 188 -11.93 -8.23 7.77
CA ARG A 188 -10.73 -8.79 8.41
C ARG A 188 -9.54 -7.85 8.29
N THR A 189 -9.35 -7.26 7.13
CA THR A 189 -8.28 -6.25 6.91
C THR A 189 -8.54 -5.02 7.76
N ARG A 190 -9.80 -4.55 7.84
CA ARG A 190 -10.22 -3.48 8.73
C ARG A 190 -9.91 -3.81 10.19
N ASP A 191 -10.32 -5.00 10.65
CA ASP A 191 -10.19 -5.42 12.05
C ASP A 191 -8.72 -5.70 12.44
N ALA A 192 -7.87 -6.04 11.47
CA ALA A 192 -6.42 -6.21 11.65
C ALA A 192 -5.65 -4.88 11.68
N ALA A 193 -6.26 -3.78 11.24
CA ALA A 193 -5.66 -2.45 11.28
C ALA A 193 -5.62 -1.89 12.69
N THR A 194 -4.70 -0.97 12.94
CA THR A 194 -4.60 -0.26 14.23
C THR A 194 -5.56 0.91 14.32
N ASP A 195 -5.84 1.54 13.19
CA ASP A 195 -6.71 2.72 13.08
C ASP A 195 -7.62 2.57 11.87
N VAL A 196 -8.82 3.13 11.96
CA VAL A 196 -9.80 3.15 10.86
C VAL A 196 -10.13 4.59 10.51
N ILE A 197 -10.05 4.89 9.22
CA ILE A 197 -10.55 6.15 8.65
C ILE A 197 -11.76 5.78 7.81
N ASP A 198 -12.94 6.08 8.32
CA ASP A 198 -14.21 5.86 7.61
C ASP A 198 -14.60 7.14 6.88
N LEU A 199 -14.65 7.08 5.55
CA LEU A 199 -15.00 8.25 4.75
C LEU A 199 -16.49 8.64 4.86
N GLU A 200 -17.35 7.77 5.37
CA GLU A 200 -18.74 8.15 5.68
C GLU A 200 -18.82 9.21 6.77
N ASP A 201 -17.87 9.24 7.70
CA ASP A 201 -17.80 10.25 8.78
C ASP A 201 -17.46 11.66 8.26
N TYR A 202 -17.06 11.77 6.98
CA TYR A 202 -16.55 12.99 6.35
C TYR A 202 -17.36 13.42 5.12
N GLN A 203 -18.54 12.85 4.91
CA GLN A 203 -19.45 13.19 3.80
C GLN A 203 -20.39 14.34 4.13
#